data_91674d078da7dc3bbbc293316b501465
#
_entry.id   91674d078da7dc3bbbc293316b501465
#
_cell.length_a   1.000
_cell.length_b   1.000
_cell.length_c   1.000
_cell.angle_alpha   90.00
_cell.angle_beta   90.00
_cell.angle_gamma   90.00
#
_symmetry.space_group_name_H-M   'P 1'
#
loop_
_entity.id
_entity.type
_entity.pdbx_description
1 polymer ?
#
loop_
_entity_poly.entity_id
_entity_poly.type
_entity_poly.pdbx_seq_one_letter_code
_entity_poly.pdbx_strand_id
1 'polypeptide(L)'
;MKHIDFYLDFISPYAYLAFEALPRALPGLSHEVTYRPILFAGLLKHHGQLGPAEIGPKRDWTYRHVLWQGREHGIAFDMPAAHPFNPLALLRLAWASARQGTPNRYVCETIFRHVWQGGAPADDVARLEALTAQLAPARDPASDAVKHDLRAATDAALAADVFGVPTFAVDGRVFWGLDALPLLRAQLEGDTRVDEVWACAASVAQGVRR
;
A
#
# COMPACT_ATOMS: atom_id res chain seq x y z
N MET A 1 16.45 -15.10 6.99
CA MET A 1 15.10 -14.74 6.51
C MET A 1 15.06 -13.21 6.44
N LYS A 2 14.69 -12.65 5.30
CA LYS A 2 14.59 -11.19 5.11
C LYS A 2 13.25 -10.69 5.59
N HIS A 3 13.21 -9.49 6.18
CA HIS A 3 11.98 -8.84 6.62
C HIS A 3 11.60 -7.72 5.65
N ILE A 4 10.34 -7.72 5.21
CA ILE A 4 9.78 -6.75 4.28
C ILE A 4 8.68 -5.98 5.01
N ASP A 5 8.83 -4.68 5.16
CA ASP A 5 7.72 -3.80 5.51
C ASP A 5 6.97 -3.39 4.25
N PHE A 6 5.69 -3.71 4.17
CA PHE A 6 4.83 -3.33 3.05
C PHE A 6 3.87 -2.22 3.47
N TYR A 7 4.19 -0.99 3.09
CA TYR A 7 3.35 0.19 3.30
C TYR A 7 2.27 0.28 2.22
N LEU A 8 1.02 0.37 2.66
CA LEU A 8 -0.16 0.34 1.81
C LEU A 8 -1.25 1.28 2.31
N ASP A 9 -2.12 1.70 1.38
CA ASP A 9 -3.42 2.30 1.68
C ASP A 9 -4.46 1.64 0.78
N PHE A 10 -5.63 1.33 1.32
CA PHE A 10 -6.70 0.62 0.60
C PHE A 10 -7.31 1.45 -0.53
N ILE A 11 -7.11 2.78 -0.52
CA ILE A 11 -7.51 3.65 -1.63
C ILE A 11 -6.63 3.46 -2.88
N SER A 12 -5.45 2.87 -2.75
CA SER A 12 -4.51 2.75 -3.87
C SER A 12 -4.74 1.50 -4.70
N PRO A 13 -5.13 1.60 -5.97
CA PRO A 13 -5.26 0.46 -6.86
C PRO A 13 -3.92 -0.24 -7.11
N TYR A 14 -2.82 0.52 -7.17
CA TYR A 14 -1.48 -0.07 -7.30
C TYR A 14 -1.06 -0.84 -6.05
N ALA A 15 -1.50 -0.41 -4.84
CA ALA A 15 -1.24 -1.16 -3.62
C ALA A 15 -1.98 -2.51 -3.61
N TYR A 16 -3.23 -2.54 -4.10
CA TYR A 16 -3.95 -3.79 -4.28
C TYR A 16 -3.26 -4.72 -5.29
N LEU A 17 -2.92 -4.20 -6.47
CA LEU A 17 -2.22 -5.00 -7.49
C LEU A 17 -0.89 -5.55 -6.99
N ALA A 18 -0.11 -4.73 -6.28
CA ALA A 18 1.16 -5.16 -5.69
C ALA A 18 0.96 -6.19 -4.58
N PHE A 19 -0.08 -6.05 -3.75
CA PHE A 19 -0.44 -7.01 -2.72
C PHE A 19 -0.74 -8.41 -3.30
N GLU A 20 -1.53 -8.46 -4.39
CA GLU A 20 -1.88 -9.71 -5.06
C GLU A 20 -0.69 -10.29 -5.87
N ALA A 21 0.16 -9.43 -6.45
CA ALA A 21 1.32 -9.86 -7.22
C ALA A 21 2.50 -10.34 -6.35
N LEU A 22 2.65 -9.83 -5.13
CA LEU A 22 3.80 -10.06 -4.26
C LEU A 22 4.16 -11.55 -4.06
N PRO A 23 3.21 -12.48 -3.75
CA PRO A 23 3.55 -13.88 -3.58
C PRO A 23 4.12 -14.55 -4.84
N ARG A 24 3.67 -14.07 -6.02
CA ARG A 24 4.14 -14.57 -7.32
C ARG A 24 5.47 -13.94 -7.73
N ALA A 25 5.78 -12.76 -7.22
CA ALA A 25 7.03 -12.06 -7.49
C ALA A 25 8.22 -12.66 -6.71
N LEU A 26 7.98 -13.27 -5.55
CA LEU A 26 9.01 -13.70 -4.61
C LEU A 26 9.04 -15.24 -4.36
N PRO A 27 8.73 -16.12 -5.34
CA PRO A 27 8.75 -17.56 -5.11
C PRO A 27 10.18 -18.02 -4.81
N GLY A 28 10.31 -18.96 -3.85
CA GLY A 28 11.59 -19.56 -3.49
C GLY A 28 12.48 -18.71 -2.58
N LEU A 29 12.07 -17.50 -2.22
CA LEU A 29 12.82 -16.62 -1.32
C LEU A 29 12.29 -16.73 0.13
N SER A 30 13.21 -16.89 1.10
CA SER A 30 12.87 -16.89 2.52
C SER A 30 12.66 -15.46 3.01
N HIS A 31 11.41 -15.09 3.23
CA HIS A 31 11.04 -13.74 3.67
C HIS A 31 9.80 -13.75 4.58
N GLU A 32 9.64 -12.69 5.35
CA GLU A 32 8.47 -12.36 6.13
C GLU A 32 7.96 -10.99 5.73
N VAL A 33 6.63 -10.80 5.64
CA VAL A 33 6.01 -9.52 5.27
C VAL A 33 5.22 -8.98 6.45
N THR A 34 5.56 -7.77 6.89
CA THR A 34 4.75 -6.97 7.80
C THR A 34 3.92 -5.97 7.00
N TYR A 35 2.60 -6.10 7.07
CA TYR A 35 1.68 -5.17 6.40
C TYR A 35 1.48 -3.93 7.26
N ARG A 36 1.74 -2.75 6.69
CA ARG A 36 1.64 -1.45 7.35
C ARG A 36 0.63 -0.54 6.66
N PRO A 37 -0.66 -0.65 6.99
CA PRO A 37 -1.64 0.32 6.50
C PRO A 37 -1.31 1.72 7.01
N ILE A 38 -1.20 2.68 6.11
CA ILE A 38 -0.87 4.09 6.39
C ILE A 38 -1.83 5.02 5.65
N LEU A 39 -1.97 6.24 6.11
CA LEU A 39 -2.80 7.24 5.45
C LEU A 39 -2.01 7.92 4.32
N PHE A 40 -2.26 7.52 3.07
CA PHE A 40 -1.59 8.10 1.89
C PHE A 40 -1.77 9.62 1.78
N ALA A 41 -2.96 10.13 2.10
CA ALA A 41 -3.19 11.58 2.14
C ALA A 41 -2.26 12.31 3.13
N GLY A 42 -1.81 11.64 4.19
CA GLY A 42 -0.80 12.17 5.13
C GLY A 42 0.56 12.36 4.45
N LEU A 43 0.99 11.40 3.64
CA LEU A 43 2.24 11.51 2.85
C LEU A 43 2.14 12.65 1.83
N LEU A 44 1.03 12.71 1.08
CA LEU A 44 0.80 13.77 0.09
C LEU A 44 0.85 15.16 0.74
N LYS A 45 0.18 15.33 1.88
CA LYS A 45 0.20 16.60 2.63
C LYS A 45 1.61 16.97 3.10
N HIS A 46 2.36 16.02 3.62
CA HIS A 46 3.73 16.24 4.10
C HIS A 46 4.65 16.73 2.96
N HIS A 47 4.53 16.13 1.77
CA HIS A 47 5.35 16.48 0.61
C HIS A 47 4.77 17.61 -0.24
N GLY A 48 3.64 18.21 0.13
CA GLY A 48 2.98 19.28 -0.65
C GLY A 48 2.51 18.81 -2.03
N GLN A 49 2.07 17.55 -2.16
CA GLN A 49 1.68 16.93 -3.42
C GLN A 49 0.18 16.67 -3.50
N LEU A 50 -0.35 16.68 -4.72
CA LEU A 50 -1.70 16.19 -5.02
C LEU A 50 -1.66 14.69 -5.35
N GLY A 51 -2.68 13.98 -4.94
CA GLY A 51 -2.87 12.58 -5.32
C GLY A 51 -3.12 12.43 -6.83
N PRO A 52 -2.75 11.29 -7.45
CA PRO A 52 -2.98 11.06 -8.87
C PRO A 52 -4.45 11.23 -9.29
N ALA A 53 -5.40 10.89 -8.41
CA ALA A 53 -6.83 11.00 -8.68
C ALA A 53 -7.37 12.44 -8.60
N GLU A 54 -6.62 13.37 -8.03
CA GLU A 54 -7.01 14.79 -7.90
C GLU A 54 -6.66 15.59 -9.17
N ILE A 55 -5.81 15.04 -10.05
CA ILE A 55 -5.42 15.65 -11.33
C ILE A 55 -6.12 14.90 -12.45
N GLY A 56 -7.14 15.53 -13.09
CA GLY A 56 -8.03 14.89 -14.06
C GLY A 56 -7.33 13.99 -15.09
N PRO A 57 -6.41 14.50 -15.94
CA PRO A 57 -5.70 13.67 -16.93
C PRO A 57 -4.88 12.53 -16.30
N LYS A 58 -4.30 12.74 -15.11
CA LYS A 58 -3.52 11.74 -14.39
C LYS A 58 -4.41 10.64 -13.82
N ARG A 59 -5.59 11.02 -13.28
CA ARG A 59 -6.62 10.09 -12.84
C ARG A 59 -7.07 9.18 -13.98
N ASP A 60 -7.41 9.77 -15.13
CA ASP A 60 -7.90 9.02 -16.30
C ASP A 60 -6.85 8.04 -16.83
N TRP A 61 -5.58 8.44 -16.85
CA TRP A 61 -4.49 7.55 -17.17
C TRP A 61 -4.34 6.43 -16.13
N THR A 62 -4.33 6.77 -14.85
CA THR A 62 -4.21 5.80 -13.75
C THR A 62 -5.27 4.72 -13.85
N TYR A 63 -6.55 5.08 -14.07
CA TYR A 63 -7.64 4.10 -14.17
C TYR A 63 -7.47 3.15 -15.35
N ARG A 64 -7.09 3.67 -16.51
CA ARG A 64 -6.79 2.83 -17.69
C ARG A 64 -5.63 1.88 -17.42
N HIS A 65 -4.57 2.40 -16.80
CA HIS A 65 -3.35 1.64 -16.56
C HIS A 65 -3.58 0.53 -15.51
N VAL A 66 -4.27 0.80 -14.41
CA VAL A 66 -4.51 -0.24 -13.38
C VAL A 66 -5.47 -1.33 -13.88
N LEU A 67 -6.48 -0.99 -14.69
CA LEU A 67 -7.34 -1.97 -15.36
C LEU A 67 -6.54 -2.87 -16.32
N TRP A 68 -5.63 -2.29 -17.06
CA TRP A 68 -4.70 -3.03 -17.91
C TRP A 68 -3.80 -3.95 -17.09
N GLN A 69 -3.13 -3.43 -16.06
CA GLN A 69 -2.25 -4.19 -15.17
C GLN A 69 -2.98 -5.36 -14.49
N GLY A 70 -4.19 -5.16 -14.03
CA GLY A 70 -5.01 -6.24 -13.45
C GLY A 70 -5.17 -7.41 -14.43
N ARG A 71 -5.45 -7.12 -15.70
CA ARG A 71 -5.57 -8.14 -16.76
C ARG A 71 -4.25 -8.83 -17.07
N GLU A 72 -3.17 -8.06 -17.25
CA GLU A 72 -1.84 -8.60 -17.54
C GLU A 72 -1.33 -9.53 -16.43
N HIS A 73 -1.61 -9.19 -15.18
CA HIS A 73 -1.21 -10.01 -14.03
C HIS A 73 -2.23 -11.10 -13.66
N GLY A 74 -3.37 -11.19 -14.36
CA GLY A 74 -4.44 -12.16 -14.04
C GLY A 74 -5.01 -11.94 -12.63
N ILE A 75 -5.09 -10.68 -12.17
CA ILE A 75 -5.65 -10.27 -10.89
C ILE A 75 -7.10 -9.85 -11.10
N ALA A 76 -8.03 -10.43 -10.33
CA ALA A 76 -9.42 -9.97 -10.30
C ALA A 76 -9.46 -8.54 -9.79
N PHE A 77 -9.94 -7.61 -10.63
CA PHE A 77 -9.88 -6.18 -10.37
C PHE A 77 -11.10 -5.47 -10.96
N ASP A 78 -11.89 -4.86 -10.09
CA ASP A 78 -13.00 -4.00 -10.45
C ASP A 78 -12.84 -2.64 -9.77
N MET A 79 -13.04 -1.56 -10.51
CA MET A 79 -13.06 -0.22 -9.90
C MET A 79 -14.26 -0.10 -8.97
N PRO A 80 -14.10 0.49 -7.75
CA PRO A 80 -15.24 0.81 -6.90
C PRO A 80 -16.15 1.82 -7.58
N ALA A 81 -17.42 1.86 -7.18
CA ALA A 81 -18.44 2.76 -7.77
C ALA A 81 -18.03 4.25 -7.73
N ALA A 82 -17.21 4.64 -6.77
CA ALA A 82 -16.61 5.98 -6.69
C ALA A 82 -15.14 5.88 -6.24
N HIS A 83 -14.27 6.68 -6.87
CA HIS A 83 -12.86 6.80 -6.51
C HIS A 83 -12.36 8.21 -6.89
N PRO A 84 -11.64 8.94 -6.03
CA PRO A 84 -11.24 8.53 -4.66
C PRO A 84 -12.41 8.51 -3.67
N PHE A 85 -12.27 7.73 -2.60
CA PHE A 85 -13.17 7.67 -1.45
C PHE A 85 -12.40 7.94 -0.15
N ASN A 86 -13.08 8.04 0.99
CA ASN A 86 -12.40 8.21 2.28
C ASN A 86 -11.95 6.86 2.86
N PRO A 87 -10.63 6.55 2.92
CA PRO A 87 -10.13 5.25 3.36
C PRO A 87 -10.07 5.09 4.89
N LEU A 88 -10.36 6.13 5.68
CA LEU A 88 -10.10 6.12 7.13
C LEU A 88 -10.82 5.01 7.89
N ALA A 89 -12.08 4.70 7.51
CA ALA A 89 -12.83 3.62 8.15
C ALA A 89 -12.14 2.27 7.92
N LEU A 90 -11.69 2.00 6.70
CA LEU A 90 -11.00 0.78 6.30
C LEU A 90 -9.62 0.66 6.96
N LEU A 91 -8.84 1.74 6.99
CA LEU A 91 -7.54 1.78 7.64
C LEU A 91 -7.64 1.52 9.14
N ARG A 92 -8.61 2.15 9.81
CA ARG A 92 -8.88 1.93 11.23
C ARG A 92 -9.36 0.52 11.50
N LEU A 93 -10.22 -0.03 10.64
CA LEU A 93 -10.67 -1.42 10.76
C LEU A 93 -9.50 -2.40 10.66
N ALA A 94 -8.56 -2.17 9.74
CA ALA A 94 -7.35 -3.00 9.65
C ALA A 94 -6.55 -2.99 10.96
N TRP A 95 -6.27 -1.80 11.52
CA TRP A 95 -5.55 -1.67 12.80
C TRP A 95 -6.33 -2.23 13.98
N ALA A 96 -7.66 -2.08 14.00
CA ALA A 96 -8.52 -2.64 15.05
C ALA A 96 -8.56 -4.18 15.02
N SER A 97 -8.40 -4.77 13.84
CA SER A 97 -8.39 -6.23 13.63
C SER A 97 -7.03 -6.87 13.96
N ALA A 98 -5.97 -6.07 14.14
CA ALA A 98 -4.69 -6.58 14.61
C ALA A 98 -4.80 -6.98 16.09
N ARG A 99 -4.60 -8.28 16.38
CA ARG A 99 -4.58 -8.78 17.77
C ARG A 99 -3.32 -8.37 18.51
N GLN A 100 -2.21 -8.29 17.78
CA GLN A 100 -0.91 -7.81 18.25
C GLN A 100 -0.18 -7.14 17.09
N GLY A 101 0.52 -6.02 17.34
CA GLY A 101 1.31 -5.32 16.32
C GLY A 101 0.51 -4.82 15.14
N THR A 102 0.80 -5.33 13.95
CA THR A 102 0.21 -4.91 12.67
C THR A 102 -0.83 -5.93 12.16
N PRO A 103 -1.76 -5.52 11.27
CA PRO A 103 -2.70 -6.44 10.65
C PRO A 103 -1.97 -7.51 9.82
N ASN A 104 -2.51 -8.73 9.82
CA ASN A 104 -1.99 -9.82 9.03
C ASN A 104 -2.48 -9.78 7.57
N ARG A 105 -1.96 -10.69 6.73
CA ARG A 105 -2.34 -10.79 5.32
C ARG A 105 -3.84 -10.96 5.13
N TYR A 106 -4.50 -11.82 5.92
CA TYR A 106 -5.93 -12.08 5.78
C TYR A 106 -6.78 -10.81 5.97
N VAL A 107 -6.47 -10.00 6.98
CA VAL A 107 -7.16 -8.73 7.22
C VAL A 107 -6.99 -7.77 6.02
N CYS A 108 -5.75 -7.59 5.56
CA CYS A 108 -5.47 -6.71 4.41
C CYS A 108 -6.14 -7.21 3.13
N GLU A 109 -6.09 -8.51 2.85
CA GLU A 109 -6.71 -9.14 1.69
C GLU A 109 -8.23 -8.96 1.69
N THR A 110 -8.88 -9.20 2.83
CA THR A 110 -10.33 -9.05 2.97
C THR A 110 -10.76 -7.61 2.70
N ILE A 111 -10.02 -6.62 3.23
CA ILE A 111 -10.33 -5.20 2.99
C ILE A 111 -10.03 -4.80 1.54
N PHE A 112 -8.91 -5.24 0.96
CA PHE A 112 -8.61 -4.96 -0.45
C PHE A 112 -9.67 -5.53 -1.38
N ARG A 113 -10.13 -6.77 -1.17
CA ARG A 113 -11.20 -7.38 -1.98
C ARG A 113 -12.54 -6.66 -1.81
N HIS A 114 -12.86 -6.20 -0.61
CA HIS A 114 -14.04 -5.36 -0.38
C HIS A 114 -14.01 -4.10 -1.25
N VAL A 115 -12.85 -3.49 -1.47
CA VAL A 115 -12.68 -2.27 -2.29
C VAL A 115 -12.62 -2.58 -3.77
N TRP A 116 -11.76 -3.54 -4.18
CA TRP A 116 -11.31 -3.71 -5.56
C TRP A 116 -11.92 -4.92 -6.27
N GLN A 117 -12.99 -5.50 -5.71
CA GLN A 117 -13.76 -6.55 -6.36
C GLN A 117 -15.27 -6.27 -6.26
N GLY A 118 -15.99 -6.53 -7.35
CA GLY A 118 -17.45 -6.40 -7.41
C GLY A 118 -17.98 -4.99 -7.68
N GLY A 119 -17.13 -3.97 -7.84
CA GLY A 119 -17.52 -2.63 -8.33
C GLY A 119 -18.44 -1.81 -7.42
N ALA A 120 -18.67 -2.24 -6.17
CA ALA A 120 -19.57 -1.57 -5.24
C ALA A 120 -18.90 -0.39 -4.51
N PRO A 121 -19.67 0.56 -3.90
CA PRO A 121 -19.08 1.64 -3.12
C PRO A 121 -18.23 1.12 -1.95
N ALA A 122 -16.99 1.59 -1.82
CA ALA A 122 -16.06 1.12 -0.79
C ALA A 122 -16.42 1.59 0.62
N ASP A 123 -17.09 2.73 0.72
CA ASP A 123 -17.46 3.43 1.97
C ASP A 123 -18.97 3.36 2.28
N ASP A 124 -19.72 2.48 1.62
CA ASP A 124 -21.12 2.20 1.95
C ASP A 124 -21.25 1.65 3.38
N VAL A 125 -22.17 2.23 4.15
CA VAL A 125 -22.33 1.94 5.58
C VAL A 125 -22.66 0.46 5.83
N ALA A 126 -23.62 -0.10 5.10
CA ALA A 126 -24.03 -1.49 5.30
C ALA A 126 -22.92 -2.47 4.92
N ARG A 127 -22.15 -2.15 3.86
CA ARG A 127 -20.99 -2.96 3.48
C ARG A 127 -19.85 -2.87 4.51
N LEU A 128 -19.61 -1.70 5.09
CA LEU A 128 -18.62 -1.51 6.16
C LEU A 128 -19.03 -2.26 7.44
N GLU A 129 -20.32 -2.27 7.79
CA GLU A 129 -20.84 -3.04 8.91
C GLU A 129 -20.65 -4.55 8.67
N ALA A 130 -20.98 -5.06 7.49
CA ALA A 130 -20.77 -6.45 7.13
C ALA A 130 -19.29 -6.85 7.15
N LEU A 131 -18.41 -6.00 6.61
CA LEU A 131 -16.96 -6.19 6.64
C LEU A 131 -16.41 -6.20 8.08
N THR A 132 -16.91 -5.29 8.92
CA THR A 132 -16.56 -5.23 10.35
C THR A 132 -16.98 -6.49 11.08
N ALA A 133 -18.19 -6.98 10.83
CA ALA A 133 -18.68 -8.23 11.40
C ALA A 133 -17.84 -9.44 10.95
N GLN A 134 -17.43 -9.48 9.66
CA GLN A 134 -16.59 -10.53 9.10
C GLN A 134 -15.19 -10.55 9.74
N LEU A 135 -14.57 -9.40 9.91
CA LEU A 135 -13.22 -9.30 10.47
C LEU A 135 -13.19 -9.42 12.00
N ALA A 136 -14.31 -9.20 12.66
CA ALA A 136 -14.48 -9.29 14.12
C ALA A 136 -13.31 -8.60 14.86
N PRO A 137 -13.13 -7.27 14.71
CA PRO A 137 -11.95 -6.58 15.22
C PRO A 137 -11.80 -6.74 16.73
N ALA A 138 -10.56 -6.91 17.19
CA ALA A 138 -10.26 -7.09 18.61
C ALA A 138 -10.43 -5.79 19.42
N ARG A 139 -10.45 -4.63 18.74
CA ARG A 139 -10.59 -3.30 19.34
C ARG A 139 -11.67 -2.51 18.58
N ASP A 140 -12.21 -1.47 19.20
CA ASP A 140 -13.10 -0.54 18.53
C ASP A 140 -12.31 0.29 17.48
N PRO A 141 -12.69 0.23 16.16
CA PRO A 141 -12.06 1.03 15.12
C PRO A 141 -12.17 2.55 15.35
N ALA A 142 -13.14 3.01 16.13
CA ALA A 142 -13.34 4.41 16.48
C ALA A 142 -12.49 4.86 17.69
N SER A 143 -11.86 3.93 18.42
CA SER A 143 -11.09 4.24 19.63
C SER A 143 -9.88 5.13 19.34
N ASP A 144 -9.48 5.92 20.34
CA ASP A 144 -8.31 6.80 20.21
C ASP A 144 -7.00 6.01 20.09
N ALA A 145 -6.94 4.81 20.67
CA ALA A 145 -5.80 3.91 20.52
C ALA A 145 -5.60 3.49 19.05
N VAL A 146 -6.66 3.10 18.34
CA VAL A 146 -6.58 2.72 16.92
C VAL A 146 -6.24 3.92 16.04
N LYS A 147 -6.80 5.11 16.33
CA LYS A 147 -6.44 6.35 15.63
C LYS A 147 -4.97 6.72 15.85
N HIS A 148 -4.48 6.50 17.06
CA HIS A 148 -3.06 6.72 17.40
C HIS A 148 -2.16 5.77 16.61
N ASP A 149 -2.47 4.46 16.57
CA ASP A 149 -1.67 3.47 15.84
C ASP A 149 -1.57 3.81 14.34
N LEU A 150 -2.68 4.17 13.70
CA LEU A 150 -2.67 4.60 12.30
C LEU A 150 -1.81 5.85 12.08
N ARG A 151 -1.89 6.82 13.00
CA ARG A 151 -1.06 8.04 12.93
C ARG A 151 0.41 7.69 13.11
N ALA A 152 0.74 6.94 14.16
CA ALA A 152 2.12 6.52 14.43
C ALA A 152 2.74 5.72 13.28
N ALA A 153 1.94 4.83 12.63
CA ALA A 153 2.39 4.11 11.46
C ALA A 153 2.66 5.03 10.26
N THR A 154 1.83 6.07 10.07
CA THR A 154 2.02 7.05 8.98
C THR A 154 3.25 7.91 9.26
N ASP A 155 3.44 8.36 10.50
CA ASP A 155 4.62 9.14 10.90
C ASP A 155 5.91 8.31 10.79
N ALA A 156 5.87 7.02 11.17
CA ALA A 156 6.99 6.11 11.01
C ALA A 156 7.33 5.86 9.52
N ALA A 157 6.33 5.79 8.64
CA ALA A 157 6.54 5.68 7.21
C ALA A 157 7.27 6.92 6.65
N LEU A 158 6.86 8.14 7.06
CA LEU A 158 7.54 9.38 6.68
C LEU A 158 9.00 9.39 7.17
N ALA A 159 9.25 8.95 8.41
CA ALA A 159 10.61 8.85 8.97
C ALA A 159 11.49 7.80 8.26
N ALA A 160 10.88 6.86 7.55
CA ALA A 160 11.55 5.85 6.72
C ALA A 160 11.62 6.24 5.23
N ASP A 161 11.45 7.52 4.90
CA ASP A 161 11.49 8.08 3.54
C ASP A 161 10.43 7.48 2.59
N VAL A 162 9.32 6.98 3.14
CA VAL A 162 8.17 6.49 2.35
C VAL A 162 7.36 7.71 1.88
N PHE A 163 7.27 7.89 0.56
CA PHE A 163 6.62 9.05 -0.06
C PHE A 163 5.35 8.68 -0.86
N GLY A 164 5.01 7.42 -0.95
CA GLY A 164 3.85 6.92 -1.69
C GLY A 164 3.52 5.47 -1.37
N VAL A 165 2.41 4.97 -1.93
CA VAL A 165 1.98 3.57 -1.79
C VAL A 165 1.64 2.97 -3.17
N PRO A 166 1.93 1.67 -3.40
CA PRO A 166 2.63 0.72 -2.52
C PRO A 166 4.11 1.06 -2.35
N THR A 167 4.66 0.80 -1.18
CA THR A 167 6.11 0.84 -0.94
C THR A 167 6.53 -0.38 -0.12
N PHE A 168 7.63 -1.00 -0.50
CA PHE A 168 8.28 -2.07 0.24
C PHE A 168 9.58 -1.54 0.84
N ALA A 169 9.86 -1.83 2.09
CA ALA A 169 11.14 -1.48 2.73
C ALA A 169 11.87 -2.75 3.17
N VAL A 170 13.14 -2.85 2.83
CA VAL A 170 14.04 -3.97 3.18
C VAL A 170 15.44 -3.42 3.40
N ASP A 171 16.06 -3.82 4.52
CA ASP A 171 17.45 -3.46 4.83
C ASP A 171 17.73 -1.94 4.73
N GLY A 172 16.76 -1.09 5.10
CA GLY A 172 16.86 0.38 5.04
C GLY A 172 16.70 0.98 3.64
N ARG A 173 16.30 0.19 2.63
CA ARG A 173 16.00 0.66 1.28
C ARG A 173 14.51 0.60 0.99
N VAL A 174 14.01 1.58 0.22
CA VAL A 174 12.61 1.66 -0.19
C VAL A 174 12.45 1.33 -1.69
N PHE A 175 11.42 0.55 -2.00
CA PHE A 175 11.05 0.09 -3.35
C PHE A 175 9.60 0.51 -3.59
N TRP A 176 9.41 1.56 -4.37
CA TRP A 176 8.11 2.18 -4.58
C TRP A 176 7.47 1.74 -5.89
N GLY A 177 6.21 1.31 -5.82
CA GLY A 177 5.39 0.96 -6.97
C GLY A 177 5.21 -0.54 -7.18
N LEU A 178 4.22 -0.90 -7.99
CA LEU A 178 4.01 -2.28 -8.48
C LEU A 178 5.21 -2.75 -9.33
N ASP A 179 5.74 -1.85 -10.14
CA ASP A 179 6.86 -2.06 -11.03
C ASP A 179 8.22 -2.20 -10.31
N ALA A 180 8.27 -1.90 -9.02
CA ALA A 180 9.46 -2.14 -8.20
C ALA A 180 9.64 -3.61 -7.77
N LEU A 181 8.65 -4.49 -7.95
CA LEU A 181 8.74 -5.89 -7.51
C LEU A 181 9.94 -6.66 -8.08
N PRO A 182 10.35 -6.51 -9.36
CA PRO A 182 11.56 -7.14 -9.86
C PRO A 182 12.85 -6.66 -9.17
N LEU A 183 12.93 -5.36 -8.85
CA LEU A 183 14.06 -4.77 -8.14
C LEU A 183 14.09 -5.22 -6.67
N LEU A 184 12.93 -5.29 -6.00
CA LEU A 184 12.79 -5.88 -4.68
C LEU A 184 13.27 -7.33 -4.66
N ARG A 185 12.89 -8.13 -5.67
CA ARG A 185 13.36 -9.50 -5.80
C ARG A 185 14.88 -9.57 -5.91
N ALA A 186 15.49 -8.77 -6.77
CA ALA A 186 16.95 -8.70 -6.94
C ALA A 186 17.65 -8.35 -5.61
N GLN A 187 17.12 -7.41 -4.83
CA GLN A 187 17.62 -7.07 -3.49
C GLN A 187 17.58 -8.29 -2.55
N LEU A 188 16.48 -9.03 -2.56
CA LEU A 188 16.33 -10.21 -1.69
C LEU A 188 17.23 -11.38 -2.09
N GLU A 189 17.55 -11.52 -3.37
CA GLU A 189 18.49 -12.49 -3.93
C GLU A 189 19.94 -12.10 -3.66
N GLY A 190 20.22 -10.87 -3.23
CA GLY A 190 21.57 -10.36 -3.00
C GLY A 190 22.32 -10.02 -4.29
N ASP A 191 21.58 -9.59 -5.33
CA ASP A 191 22.18 -9.17 -6.60
C ASP A 191 22.99 -7.89 -6.40
N THR A 192 24.29 -7.95 -6.63
CA THR A 192 25.23 -6.82 -6.44
C THR A 192 24.93 -5.63 -7.34
N ARG A 193 24.24 -5.82 -8.48
CA ARG A 193 23.80 -4.73 -9.35
C ARG A 193 22.86 -3.75 -8.65
N VAL A 194 22.14 -4.21 -7.62
CA VAL A 194 21.31 -3.31 -6.80
C VAL A 194 22.19 -2.29 -6.07
N ASP A 195 23.30 -2.73 -5.48
CA ASP A 195 24.23 -1.83 -4.77
C ASP A 195 24.88 -0.83 -5.73
N GLU A 196 25.25 -1.27 -6.94
CA GLU A 196 25.80 -0.43 -7.98
C GLU A 196 24.82 0.67 -8.41
N VAL A 197 23.53 0.33 -8.61
CA VAL A 197 22.47 1.29 -8.96
C VAL A 197 22.25 2.31 -7.84
N TRP A 198 22.23 1.87 -6.57
CA TRP A 198 22.09 2.77 -5.41
C TRP A 198 23.27 3.75 -5.32
N ALA A 199 24.49 3.25 -5.44
CA ALA A 199 25.70 4.08 -5.41
C ALA A 199 25.72 5.09 -6.56
N CYS A 200 25.37 4.66 -7.77
CA CYS A 200 25.29 5.53 -8.93
C CYS A 200 24.24 6.63 -8.74
N ALA A 201 23.03 6.29 -8.29
CA ALA A 201 21.96 7.25 -8.05
C ALA A 201 22.36 8.30 -6.98
N ALA A 202 23.04 7.87 -5.90
CA ALA A 202 23.51 8.76 -4.85
C ALA A 202 24.59 9.75 -5.32
N SER A 203 25.31 9.44 -6.40
CA SER A 203 26.33 10.32 -6.97
C SER A 203 25.77 11.46 -7.84
N VAL A 204 24.47 11.39 -8.20
CA VAL A 204 23.83 12.41 -9.05
C VAL A 204 23.62 13.69 -8.25
N ALA A 205 24.29 14.79 -8.69
CA ALA A 205 24.12 16.09 -8.06
C ALA A 205 22.69 16.62 -8.25
N GLN A 206 22.14 17.25 -7.20
CA GLN A 206 20.85 17.94 -7.34
C GLN A 206 21.00 19.13 -8.28
N GLY A 207 20.16 19.16 -9.33
CA GLY A 207 20.07 20.31 -10.23
C GLY A 207 19.38 21.52 -9.58
N VAL A 208 19.02 22.51 -10.41
CA VAL A 208 18.35 23.74 -9.95
C VAL A 208 17.01 23.41 -9.30
N ARG A 209 16.81 23.86 -8.06
CA ARG A 209 15.48 23.87 -7.41
C ARG A 209 14.65 25.00 -8.03
N ARG A 210 13.48 24.68 -8.55
CA ARG A 210 12.47 25.67 -8.98
C ARG A 210 11.70 26.20 -7.79
#